data_6dbc95d79c9bf438e6951bdd0c9d3dce
#
_entry.id   6dbc95d79c9bf438e6951bdd0c9d3dce
#
_cell.length_a   1.000
_cell.length_b   1.000
_cell.length_c   1.000
_cell.angle_alpha   90.00
_cell.angle_beta   90.00
_cell.angle_gamma   90.00
#
_symmetry.space_group_name_H-M   'P 1'
#
loop_
_entity.id
_entity.type
_entity.pdbx_description
1 polymer ?
#
loop_
_entity_poly.entity_id
_entity_poly.type
_entity_poly.pdbx_seq_one_letter_code
_entity_poly.pdbx_strand_id
1 'polypeptide(L)'
;MSKSALVAGGGLLAVTAIGLGLGFVAAKHWRKPVPVRPAAVTSTIFQGPEVTLTGRLQAQKTETVDAPVAGILDQWFVDVGQEVYGNQLVGRIRNADLDHAVEQAQAAVDRAEVRIAQLDAQAVNARLEESRTAADQIRARNEFDRIEKIYLRYKNLMDAGAIARLTFEKTEAEYIAAKTEAENRERAAKEAQDKAAAVQQESAEAARALAERTAALAKAKDAVAEGDLHSPADGVVLTRKVHQGDQVEESAEGLLTIATGLTKLAVSLTPDPAVLARIHVRQQAFVRVDDKESPGAIKEVRGTEVIVEFTNAEPITKLGTAAQVRIVF
;
A
#
# COMPACT_ATOMS: atom_id res chain seq x y z
N MET A 1 12.15 32.07 -35.81
CA MET A 1 13.33 32.09 -36.70
C MET A 1 14.08 30.82 -36.36
N SER A 2 13.99 29.92 -37.22
CA SER A 2 14.88 29.39 -38.25
C SER A 2 15.48 28.05 -37.78
N LYS A 3 14.95 26.94 -38.29
CA LYS A 3 15.41 26.14 -39.46
C LYS A 3 16.51 25.14 -39.08
N SER A 4 16.23 23.89 -39.27
CA SER A 4 16.62 22.96 -40.38
C SER A 4 17.80 22.05 -39.95
N ALA A 5 18.00 20.79 -40.29
CA ALA A 5 17.64 19.90 -41.38
C ALA A 5 18.11 18.48 -40.92
N LEU A 6 17.44 17.34 -41.14
CA LEU A 6 17.45 16.54 -42.37
C LEU A 6 18.82 16.12 -42.92
N VAL A 7 19.16 14.81 -42.79
CA VAL A 7 19.89 13.95 -43.76
C VAL A 7 19.65 12.51 -43.26
N ALA A 8 18.90 11.56 -43.80
CA ALA A 8 18.80 10.95 -45.12
C ALA A 8 20.09 10.31 -45.61
N GLY A 9 19.99 9.02 -45.82
CA GLY A 9 20.93 8.20 -46.56
C GLY A 9 21.00 6.78 -45.97
N GLY A 10 20.41 5.72 -46.46
CA GLY A 10 20.39 5.24 -47.86
C GLY A 10 21.55 4.28 -48.05
N GLY A 11 21.24 2.99 -48.06
CA GLY A 11 22.23 1.95 -48.26
C GLY A 11 21.59 0.58 -48.45
N LEU A 12 20.92 0.47 -49.59
CA LEU A 12 20.46 -0.78 -50.24
C LEU A 12 21.68 -1.39 -50.94
N LEU A 13 21.85 -2.75 -50.88
CA LEU A 13 22.34 -3.66 -51.96
C LEU A 13 22.74 -4.98 -51.30
N ALA A 14 21.92 -6.04 -51.42
CA ALA A 14 22.02 -7.05 -52.47
C ALA A 14 23.37 -7.79 -52.51
N VAL A 15 23.37 -9.00 -51.99
CA VAL A 15 24.18 -10.09 -52.55
C VAL A 15 23.30 -11.33 -52.66
N THR A 16 22.89 -11.57 -53.88
CA THR A 16 22.32 -12.80 -54.38
C THR A 16 23.41 -13.81 -54.67
N ALA A 17 23.03 -15.07 -54.50
CA ALA A 17 23.46 -16.25 -55.24
C ALA A 17 24.77 -16.95 -54.84
N ILE A 18 24.58 -18.23 -54.80
CA ILE A 18 25.42 -19.38 -55.08
C ILE A 18 25.50 -20.36 -53.90
N GLY A 19 24.82 -21.48 -54.10
CA GLY A 19 24.84 -22.62 -53.19
C GLY A 19 23.87 -23.73 -53.56
N LEU A 20 23.69 -23.97 -54.90
CA LEU A 20 23.14 -25.22 -55.43
C LEU A 20 24.20 -26.29 -55.26
N GLY A 21 23.90 -27.30 -54.48
CA GLY A 21 24.71 -28.52 -54.48
C GLY A 21 24.79 -29.19 -53.10
N LEU A 22 24.19 -30.39 -52.99
CA LEU A 22 24.20 -31.33 -51.88
C LEU A 22 22.94 -31.34 -50.98
N GLY A 23 21.80 -31.52 -51.62
CA GLY A 23 20.56 -31.86 -50.97
C GLY A 23 19.96 -33.17 -51.48
N PHE A 24 20.71 -34.24 -51.51
CA PHE A 24 20.16 -35.52 -51.93
C PHE A 24 20.85 -36.63 -51.13
N VAL A 25 20.50 -36.79 -49.86
CA VAL A 25 20.49 -38.05 -49.09
C VAL A 25 20.08 -37.69 -47.63
N ALA A 26 18.80 -37.49 -47.40
CA ALA A 26 18.19 -37.61 -46.06
C ALA A 26 16.68 -37.67 -46.10
N ALA A 27 16.10 -38.20 -47.18
CA ALA A 27 14.69 -38.44 -47.33
C ALA A 27 14.36 -39.91 -47.11
N LYS A 28 14.68 -40.48 -45.97
CA LYS A 28 14.31 -41.88 -45.72
C LYS A 28 14.16 -42.23 -44.24
N HIS A 29 13.53 -41.37 -43.45
CA HIS A 29 12.99 -41.72 -42.13
C HIS A 29 11.91 -40.75 -41.67
N TRP A 30 11.00 -40.30 -42.55
CA TRP A 30 9.75 -39.83 -42.07
C TRP A 30 8.89 -41.06 -41.78
N ARG A 31 8.94 -41.51 -40.53
CA ARG A 31 7.89 -42.35 -39.94
C ARG A 31 6.60 -41.52 -40.02
N LYS A 32 5.69 -41.98 -40.88
CA LYS A 32 4.30 -41.47 -40.91
C LYS A 32 3.81 -41.48 -39.47
N PRO A 33 3.25 -40.38 -38.93
CA PRO A 33 2.57 -40.45 -37.64
C PRO A 33 1.46 -41.48 -37.77
N VAL A 34 1.54 -42.54 -37.00
CA VAL A 34 0.44 -43.48 -36.81
C VAL A 34 -0.73 -42.61 -36.33
N PRO A 35 -1.89 -42.60 -37.03
CA PRO A 35 -3.05 -41.92 -36.53
C PRO A 35 -3.38 -42.61 -35.22
N VAL A 36 -3.11 -41.92 -34.08
CA VAL A 36 -3.68 -42.29 -32.80
C VAL A 36 -5.19 -42.10 -33.00
N ARG A 37 -5.90 -43.20 -33.29
CA ARG A 37 -7.32 -43.21 -33.11
C ARG A 37 -7.58 -42.71 -31.70
N PRO A 38 -8.34 -41.61 -31.53
CA PRO A 38 -8.82 -41.31 -30.20
C PRO A 38 -9.50 -42.60 -29.72
N ALA A 39 -9.01 -43.13 -28.63
CA ALA A 39 -9.71 -44.20 -27.94
C ALA A 39 -11.14 -43.67 -27.80
N ALA A 40 -12.05 -44.27 -28.52
CA ALA A 40 -13.47 -44.03 -28.30
C ALA A 40 -13.64 -44.29 -26.81
N VAL A 41 -13.89 -43.24 -26.04
CA VAL A 41 -14.42 -43.38 -24.69
C VAL A 41 -15.75 -44.09 -24.91
N THR A 42 -15.72 -45.39 -24.84
CA THR A 42 -16.93 -46.20 -24.82
C THR A 42 -17.62 -45.77 -23.56
N SER A 43 -18.55 -44.84 -23.67
CA SER A 43 -19.55 -44.62 -22.66
C SER A 43 -20.28 -45.95 -22.49
N THR A 44 -19.81 -46.71 -21.52
CA THR A 44 -20.47 -47.93 -21.06
C THR A 44 -21.84 -47.46 -20.58
N ILE A 45 -22.85 -47.59 -21.44
CA ILE A 45 -24.24 -47.37 -21.05
C ILE A 45 -24.58 -48.52 -20.11
N PHE A 46 -24.39 -48.26 -18.79
CA PHE A 46 -24.92 -49.12 -17.75
C PHE A 46 -26.45 -49.02 -17.81
N GLN A 47 -27.09 -49.95 -18.48
CA GLN A 47 -28.56 -50.17 -18.45
C GLN A 47 -28.91 -50.85 -17.13
N GLY A 48 -28.73 -50.19 -15.99
CA GLY A 48 -29.33 -50.54 -14.72
C GLY A 48 -30.55 -49.66 -14.46
N PRO A 49 -31.42 -49.99 -13.49
CA PRO A 49 -32.51 -49.09 -13.10
C PRO A 49 -31.93 -47.75 -12.65
N GLU A 50 -32.13 -46.76 -13.46
CA GLU A 50 -31.67 -45.38 -13.21
C GLU A 50 -32.78 -44.57 -12.57
N VAL A 51 -32.46 -43.72 -11.63
CA VAL A 51 -33.40 -42.74 -11.06
C VAL A 51 -32.86 -41.36 -11.28
N THR A 52 -33.70 -40.50 -11.85
CA THR A 52 -33.40 -39.08 -12.03
C THR A 52 -34.07 -38.28 -10.93
N LEU A 53 -33.27 -37.54 -10.17
CA LEU A 53 -33.70 -36.67 -9.09
C LEU A 53 -33.34 -35.24 -9.43
N THR A 54 -34.12 -34.28 -8.92
CA THR A 54 -33.80 -32.85 -9.04
C THR A 54 -33.26 -32.36 -7.68
N GLY A 55 -32.15 -31.67 -7.73
CA GLY A 55 -31.52 -31.08 -6.54
C GLY A 55 -31.13 -29.64 -6.77
N ARG A 56 -30.57 -29.04 -5.73
CA ARG A 56 -30.02 -27.67 -5.76
C ARG A 56 -28.51 -27.71 -5.83
N LEU A 57 -27.98 -26.92 -6.75
CA LEU A 57 -26.54 -26.74 -6.90
C LEU A 57 -25.98 -25.91 -5.76
N GLN A 58 -24.95 -26.42 -5.11
CA GLN A 58 -24.28 -25.80 -3.98
C GLN A 58 -22.77 -25.73 -4.20
N ALA A 59 -22.13 -24.68 -3.68
CA ALA A 59 -20.69 -24.63 -3.61
C ALA A 59 -20.18 -25.62 -2.55
N GLN A 60 -19.06 -26.27 -2.81
CA GLN A 60 -18.40 -27.10 -1.82
C GLN A 60 -17.61 -26.31 -0.80
N LYS A 61 -17.06 -25.20 -1.21
CA LYS A 61 -16.23 -24.32 -0.38
C LYS A 61 -16.82 -22.94 -0.38
N THR A 62 -17.00 -22.39 0.81
CA THR A 62 -17.41 -21.01 1.01
C THR A 62 -16.41 -20.30 1.90
N GLU A 63 -16.19 -19.05 1.64
CA GLU A 63 -15.38 -18.18 2.47
C GLU A 63 -16.22 -16.97 2.89
N THR A 64 -15.99 -16.49 4.10
CA THR A 64 -16.71 -15.34 4.65
C THR A 64 -15.83 -14.11 4.66
N VAL A 65 -16.46 -12.97 4.50
CA VAL A 65 -15.86 -11.67 4.77
C VAL A 65 -16.44 -11.19 6.09
N ASP A 66 -15.57 -10.98 7.07
CA ASP A 66 -15.91 -10.56 8.41
C ASP A 66 -15.59 -9.07 8.60
N ALA A 67 -16.14 -8.45 9.65
CA ALA A 67 -15.91 -7.04 9.93
C ALA A 67 -14.56 -6.84 10.63
N PRO A 68 -13.60 -6.15 10.03
CA PRO A 68 -12.32 -5.86 10.69
C PRO A 68 -12.42 -4.73 11.73
N VAL A 69 -13.42 -3.85 11.58
CA VAL A 69 -13.66 -2.71 12.47
C VAL A 69 -15.15 -2.57 12.76
N ALA A 70 -15.49 -2.02 13.91
CA ALA A 70 -16.86 -1.61 14.22
C ALA A 70 -17.23 -0.34 13.45
N GLY A 71 -18.50 -0.20 13.07
CA GLY A 71 -18.96 0.99 12.37
C GLY A 71 -20.32 0.81 11.71
N ILE A 72 -20.58 1.62 10.70
CA ILE A 72 -21.79 1.55 9.87
C ILE A 72 -21.37 1.08 8.49
N LEU A 73 -22.05 0.08 7.95
CA LEU A 73 -21.85 -0.35 6.58
C LEU A 73 -22.28 0.76 5.61
N ASP A 74 -21.30 1.43 5.03
CA ASP A 74 -21.55 2.57 4.14
C ASP A 74 -22.11 2.11 2.80
N GLN A 75 -21.45 1.13 2.16
CA GLN A 75 -21.83 0.65 0.84
C GLN A 75 -21.32 -0.75 0.55
N TRP A 76 -22.11 -1.55 -0.20
CA TRP A 76 -21.66 -2.71 -0.93
C TRP A 76 -21.35 -2.33 -2.38
N PHE A 77 -20.24 -2.81 -2.91
CA PHE A 77 -19.81 -2.63 -4.30
C PHE A 77 -20.16 -3.83 -5.19
N VAL A 78 -20.70 -4.89 -4.59
CA VAL A 78 -21.03 -6.14 -5.26
C VAL A 78 -22.44 -6.61 -4.89
N ASP A 79 -23.09 -7.29 -5.81
CA ASP A 79 -24.42 -7.86 -5.63
C ASP A 79 -24.38 -9.38 -5.46
N VAL A 80 -25.47 -9.94 -4.89
CA VAL A 80 -25.65 -11.40 -4.78
C VAL A 80 -25.72 -12.02 -6.17
N GLY A 81 -24.91 -13.06 -6.39
CA GLY A 81 -24.75 -13.71 -7.69
C GLY A 81 -23.68 -13.10 -8.60
N GLN A 82 -23.02 -12.03 -8.19
CA GLN A 82 -21.93 -11.41 -8.93
C GLN A 82 -20.60 -12.15 -8.69
N GLU A 83 -19.78 -12.23 -9.73
CA GLU A 83 -18.40 -12.73 -9.64
C GLU A 83 -17.50 -11.69 -8.96
N VAL A 84 -16.60 -12.17 -8.10
CA VAL A 84 -15.59 -11.36 -7.40
C VAL A 84 -14.23 -12.03 -7.52
N TYR A 85 -13.21 -11.20 -7.50
CA TYR A 85 -11.81 -11.64 -7.55
C TYR A 85 -11.12 -11.44 -6.20
N GLY A 86 -10.10 -12.24 -5.93
CA GLY A 86 -9.29 -12.11 -4.73
C GLY A 86 -8.74 -10.69 -4.57
N ASN A 87 -8.82 -10.17 -3.35
CA ASN A 87 -8.44 -8.80 -3.00
C ASN A 87 -9.27 -7.68 -3.68
N GLN A 88 -10.41 -8.01 -4.29
CA GLN A 88 -11.34 -7.01 -4.81
C GLN A 88 -12.08 -6.34 -3.66
N LEU A 89 -12.22 -5.00 -3.72
CA LEU A 89 -13.04 -4.25 -2.78
C LEU A 89 -14.52 -4.62 -2.98
N VAL A 90 -15.14 -5.17 -1.93
CA VAL A 90 -16.53 -5.66 -1.96
C VAL A 90 -17.49 -4.82 -1.14
N GLY A 91 -16.98 -4.09 -0.14
CA GLY A 91 -17.78 -3.21 0.69
C GLY A 91 -16.92 -2.25 1.50
N ARG A 92 -17.58 -1.34 2.22
CA ARG A 92 -16.91 -0.38 3.11
C ARG A 92 -17.70 -0.18 4.38
N ILE A 93 -17.00 -0.31 5.51
CA ILE A 93 -17.51 0.09 6.83
C ILE A 93 -16.90 1.44 7.17
N ARG A 94 -17.73 2.39 7.55
CA ARG A 94 -17.31 3.70 8.02
C ARG A 94 -17.43 3.79 9.53
N ASN A 95 -16.35 4.23 10.16
CA ASN A 95 -16.30 4.49 11.58
C ASN A 95 -16.03 5.98 11.83
N ALA A 96 -16.99 6.67 12.43
CA ALA A 96 -16.89 8.11 12.68
C ALA A 96 -15.74 8.48 13.63
N ASP A 97 -15.39 7.61 14.57
CA ASP A 97 -14.30 7.86 15.51
C ASP A 97 -12.94 7.78 14.80
N LEU A 98 -12.79 6.86 13.84
CA LEU A 98 -11.58 6.76 13.01
C LEU A 98 -11.47 7.94 12.05
N ASP A 99 -12.57 8.39 11.45
CA ASP A 99 -12.59 9.60 10.61
C ASP A 99 -12.17 10.83 11.42
N HIS A 100 -12.71 11.00 12.62
CA HIS A 100 -12.30 12.08 13.54
C HIS A 100 -10.84 11.97 13.97
N ALA A 101 -10.33 10.76 14.18
CA ALA A 101 -8.91 10.56 14.50
C ALA A 101 -7.99 11.04 13.36
N VAL A 102 -8.38 10.79 12.10
CA VAL A 102 -7.65 11.32 10.93
C VAL A 102 -7.70 12.84 10.87
N GLU A 103 -8.87 13.46 11.08
CA GLU A 103 -9.01 14.91 11.10
C GLU A 103 -8.15 15.55 12.21
N GLN A 104 -8.14 14.98 13.41
CA GLN A 104 -7.32 15.44 14.52
C GLN A 104 -5.82 15.29 14.23
N ALA A 105 -5.41 14.16 13.66
CA ALA A 105 -4.03 13.92 13.29
C ALA A 105 -3.58 14.87 12.18
N GLN A 106 -4.41 15.13 11.17
CA GLN A 106 -4.13 16.12 10.12
C GLN A 106 -3.95 17.52 10.70
N ALA A 107 -4.88 17.96 11.55
CA ALA A 107 -4.77 19.25 12.20
C ALA A 107 -3.52 19.38 13.10
N ALA A 108 -3.03 18.27 13.65
CA ALA A 108 -1.78 18.24 14.41
C ALA A 108 -0.55 18.40 13.52
N VAL A 109 -0.56 17.81 12.31
CA VAL A 109 0.49 18.00 11.28
C VAL A 109 0.51 19.45 10.83
N ASP A 110 -0.65 20.02 10.44
CA ASP A 110 -0.75 21.39 9.96
C ASP A 110 -0.20 22.40 10.99
N ARG A 111 -0.51 22.19 12.30
CA ARG A 111 0.04 23.03 13.38
C ARG A 111 1.55 22.88 13.54
N ALA A 112 2.08 21.67 13.36
CA ALA A 112 3.52 21.44 13.43
C ALA A 112 4.26 22.07 12.24
N GLU A 113 3.70 22.04 11.04
CA GLU A 113 4.25 22.71 9.86
C GLU A 113 4.31 24.22 10.02
N VAL A 114 3.24 24.82 10.54
CA VAL A 114 3.22 26.27 10.86
C VAL A 114 4.30 26.60 11.90
N ARG A 115 4.48 25.77 12.91
CA ARG A 115 5.54 25.97 13.94
C ARG A 115 6.94 25.94 13.34
N ILE A 116 7.21 24.98 12.43
CA ILE A 116 8.50 24.90 11.74
C ILE A 116 8.73 26.16 10.90
N ALA A 117 7.75 26.60 10.11
CA ALA A 117 7.87 27.80 9.30
C ALA A 117 8.20 29.06 10.17
N GLN A 118 7.59 29.16 11.36
CA GLN A 118 7.90 30.23 12.32
C GLN A 118 9.34 30.15 12.83
N LEU A 119 9.78 28.95 13.19
CA LEU A 119 11.14 28.73 13.71
C LEU A 119 12.20 28.95 12.62
N ASP A 120 11.93 28.57 11.38
CA ASP A 120 12.83 28.82 10.26
C ASP A 120 13.01 30.33 10.01
N ALA A 121 11.92 31.09 10.08
CA ALA A 121 12.02 32.56 10.01
C ALA A 121 12.81 33.14 11.17
N GLN A 122 12.64 32.63 12.40
CA GLN A 122 13.41 33.05 13.56
C GLN A 122 14.89 32.68 13.44
N ALA A 123 15.19 31.47 12.91
CA ALA A 123 16.56 31.03 12.67
C ALA A 123 17.31 31.91 11.66
N VAL A 124 16.64 32.33 10.60
CA VAL A 124 17.22 33.28 9.63
C VAL A 124 17.56 34.61 10.31
N ASN A 125 16.63 35.14 11.11
CA ASN A 125 16.87 36.41 11.85
C ASN A 125 17.98 36.27 12.90
N ALA A 126 18.02 35.17 13.64
CA ALA A 126 19.05 34.92 14.64
C ALA A 126 20.45 34.78 14.01
N ARG A 127 20.57 34.10 12.85
CA ARG A 127 21.84 34.01 12.11
C ARG A 127 22.30 35.34 11.54
N LEU A 128 21.35 36.17 11.08
CA LEU A 128 21.69 37.53 10.62
C LEU A 128 22.25 38.36 11.75
N GLU A 129 21.64 38.32 12.95
CA GLU A 129 22.08 39.02 14.12
C GLU A 129 23.44 38.52 14.62
N GLU A 130 23.65 37.21 14.69
CA GLU A 130 24.92 36.56 14.99
C GLU A 130 26.03 37.10 14.05
N SER A 131 25.76 37.10 12.72
CA SER A 131 26.72 37.57 11.73
C SER A 131 27.09 39.07 11.92
N ARG A 132 26.08 39.91 12.23
CA ARG A 132 26.30 41.34 12.52
C ARG A 132 27.12 41.56 13.78
N THR A 133 26.73 40.93 14.87
CA THR A 133 27.43 41.08 16.15
C THR A 133 28.85 40.53 16.10
N ALA A 134 29.08 39.41 15.37
CA ALA A 134 30.42 38.89 15.14
C ALA A 134 31.29 39.86 14.32
N ALA A 135 30.74 40.51 13.30
CA ALA A 135 31.47 41.55 12.56
C ALA A 135 31.80 42.78 13.42
N ASP A 136 30.86 43.19 14.28
CA ASP A 136 31.08 44.30 15.22
C ASP A 136 32.13 43.96 16.27
N GLN A 137 32.14 42.73 16.80
CA GLN A 137 33.16 42.23 17.71
C GLN A 137 34.56 42.29 17.07
N ILE A 138 34.68 41.80 15.84
CA ILE A 138 35.96 41.83 15.11
C ILE A 138 36.46 43.29 14.92
N ARG A 139 35.56 44.22 14.57
CA ARG A 139 35.91 45.65 14.43
C ARG A 139 36.37 46.26 15.74
N ALA A 140 35.62 46.03 16.81
CA ALA A 140 35.97 46.54 18.13
C ALA A 140 37.31 45.95 18.67
N ARG A 141 37.54 44.68 18.42
CA ARG A 141 38.79 44.00 18.76
C ARG A 141 39.99 44.59 18.03
N ASN A 142 39.87 44.78 16.73
CA ASN A 142 40.93 45.39 15.91
C ASN A 142 41.26 46.84 16.37
N GLU A 143 40.24 47.60 16.73
CA GLU A 143 40.43 48.96 17.25
C GLU A 143 41.09 48.94 18.65
N PHE A 144 40.67 48.05 19.53
CA PHE A 144 41.31 47.84 20.82
C PHE A 144 42.79 47.48 20.67
N ASP A 145 43.13 46.52 19.80
CA ASP A 145 44.53 46.09 19.55
C ASP A 145 45.37 47.22 18.97
N ARG A 146 44.77 48.12 18.18
CA ARG A 146 45.43 49.33 17.66
C ARG A 146 45.73 50.33 18.80
N ILE A 147 44.74 50.62 19.63
CA ILE A 147 44.87 51.57 20.76
C ILE A 147 45.79 51.01 21.82
N GLU A 148 45.74 49.71 22.13
CA GLU A 148 46.64 49.07 23.10
C GLU A 148 48.12 49.27 22.71
N LYS A 149 48.47 49.08 21.42
CA LYS A 149 49.86 49.36 20.96
C LYS A 149 50.26 50.79 21.14
N ILE A 150 49.36 51.75 20.97
CA ILE A 150 49.61 53.17 21.19
C ILE A 150 49.79 53.41 22.68
N TYR A 151 48.87 52.90 23.51
CA TYR A 151 48.96 53.02 24.98
C TYR A 151 50.27 52.49 25.54
N LEU A 152 50.72 51.29 25.15
CA LEU A 152 51.95 50.66 25.56
C LEU A 152 53.19 51.51 25.17
N ARG A 153 53.16 52.11 23.98
CA ARG A 153 54.20 53.02 23.52
C ARG A 153 54.25 54.27 24.38
N TYR A 154 53.11 54.89 24.63
CA TYR A 154 53.02 56.10 25.44
C TYR A 154 53.33 55.84 26.89
N LYS A 155 53.02 54.70 27.45
CA LYS A 155 53.42 54.26 28.77
C LYS A 155 54.95 54.22 28.92
N ASN A 156 55.62 53.59 27.97
CA ASN A 156 57.07 53.51 27.95
C ASN A 156 57.71 54.93 27.83
N LEU A 157 57.14 55.85 27.06
CA LEU A 157 57.59 57.24 26.94
C LEU A 157 57.32 58.04 28.18
N MET A 158 56.21 57.80 28.87
CA MET A 158 55.90 58.43 30.15
C MET A 158 56.91 57.99 31.25
N ASP A 159 57.20 56.69 31.33
CA ASP A 159 58.19 56.12 32.27
C ASP A 159 59.59 56.67 32.03
N ALA A 160 59.89 56.99 30.76
CA ALA A 160 61.15 57.67 30.38
C ALA A 160 61.12 59.20 30.56
N GLY A 161 60.00 59.78 31.00
CA GLY A 161 59.85 61.25 31.15
C GLY A 161 59.74 62.01 29.82
N ALA A 162 59.49 61.37 28.74
CA ALA A 162 59.54 61.91 27.35
C ALA A 162 58.21 62.51 26.85
N ILE A 163 57.10 62.41 27.63
CA ILE A 163 55.80 62.94 27.25
C ILE A 163 55.12 63.68 28.40
N ALA A 164 54.16 64.58 28.04
CA ALA A 164 53.36 65.29 29.04
C ALA A 164 52.34 64.36 29.67
N ARG A 165 52.14 64.48 31.01
CA ARG A 165 51.18 63.67 31.79
C ARG A 165 49.75 63.69 31.22
N LEU A 166 49.27 64.88 30.82
CA LEU A 166 47.92 65.02 30.19
C LEU A 166 47.78 64.21 28.94
N THR A 167 48.81 64.06 28.12
CA THR A 167 48.81 63.26 26.93
C THR A 167 48.71 61.80 27.25
N PHE A 168 49.41 61.31 28.27
CA PHE A 168 49.28 59.93 28.74
C PHE A 168 47.91 59.65 29.32
N GLU A 169 47.37 60.49 30.20
CA GLU A 169 46.01 60.34 30.77
C GLU A 169 44.93 60.27 29.71
N LYS A 170 45.03 61.07 28.64
CA LYS A 170 44.13 61.01 27.51
C LYS A 170 44.21 59.65 26.80
N THR A 171 45.42 59.13 26.53
CA THR A 171 45.61 57.84 25.87
C THR A 171 45.15 56.67 26.74
N GLU A 172 45.33 56.77 28.08
CA GLU A 172 44.83 55.79 29.03
C GLU A 172 43.29 55.76 29.05
N ALA A 173 42.62 56.90 29.01
CA ALA A 173 41.15 56.97 28.90
C ALA A 173 40.63 56.34 27.56
N GLU A 174 41.33 56.62 26.44
CA GLU A 174 41.01 55.97 25.14
C GLU A 174 41.23 54.49 25.22
N TYR A 175 42.29 53.99 25.88
CA TYR A 175 42.51 52.52 26.03
C TYR A 175 41.43 51.88 26.86
N ILE A 176 41.02 52.45 28.01
CA ILE A 176 39.95 51.94 28.85
C ILE A 176 38.63 51.91 28.09
N ALA A 177 38.30 52.97 27.34
CA ALA A 177 37.10 53.02 26.56
C ALA A 177 37.05 51.95 25.45
N ALA A 178 38.16 51.77 24.71
CA ALA A 178 38.26 50.76 23.67
C ALA A 178 38.20 49.33 24.21
N LYS A 179 38.83 49.10 25.40
CA LYS A 179 38.76 47.83 26.11
C LYS A 179 37.33 47.49 26.50
N THR A 180 36.63 48.42 27.13
CA THR A 180 35.25 48.26 27.55
C THR A 180 34.32 47.99 26.36
N GLU A 181 34.51 48.70 25.24
CA GLU A 181 33.74 48.48 24.01
C GLU A 181 34.00 47.10 23.41
N ALA A 182 35.25 46.64 23.32
CA ALA A 182 35.59 45.30 22.85
C ALA A 182 34.96 44.19 23.73
N GLU A 183 35.01 44.32 25.05
CA GLU A 183 34.39 43.39 26.00
C GLU A 183 32.85 43.39 25.88
N ASN A 184 32.23 44.55 25.63
CA ASN A 184 30.77 44.63 25.39
C ASN A 184 30.36 43.97 24.09
N ARG A 185 31.12 44.18 23.01
CA ARG A 185 30.86 43.53 21.70
C ARG A 185 31.09 42.03 21.75
N GLU A 186 32.10 41.58 22.49
CA GLU A 186 32.33 40.16 22.69
C GLU A 186 31.14 39.47 23.40
N ARG A 187 30.63 40.11 24.47
CA ARG A 187 29.42 39.60 25.15
C ARG A 187 28.22 39.56 24.26
N ALA A 188 27.95 40.64 23.50
CA ALA A 188 26.84 40.72 22.58
C ALA A 188 26.93 39.66 21.44
N ALA A 189 28.14 39.42 20.94
CA ALA A 189 28.34 38.37 19.92
C ALA A 189 28.09 36.98 20.47
N LYS A 190 28.55 36.71 21.72
CA LYS A 190 28.28 35.43 22.37
C LYS A 190 26.81 35.20 22.64
N GLU A 191 26.09 36.22 23.13
CA GLU A 191 24.63 36.16 23.36
C GLU A 191 23.88 35.90 22.07
N ALA A 192 24.26 36.51 20.95
CA ALA A 192 23.66 36.27 19.64
C ALA A 192 23.94 34.84 19.10
N GLN A 193 25.17 34.36 19.32
CA GLN A 193 25.55 32.99 18.96
C GLN A 193 24.74 31.96 19.76
N ASP A 194 24.64 32.14 21.09
CA ASP A 194 23.88 31.26 21.97
C ASP A 194 22.40 31.25 21.60
N LYS A 195 21.83 32.41 21.23
CA LYS A 195 20.47 32.55 20.75
C LYS A 195 20.26 31.84 19.41
N ALA A 196 21.17 31.97 18.44
CA ALA A 196 21.11 31.28 17.18
C ALA A 196 21.17 29.76 17.33
N ALA A 197 22.04 29.27 18.22
CA ALA A 197 22.15 27.86 18.56
C ALA A 197 20.85 27.32 19.20
N ALA A 198 20.26 28.08 20.13
CA ALA A 198 19.00 27.69 20.78
C ALA A 198 17.83 27.56 19.78
N VAL A 199 17.67 28.55 18.88
CA VAL A 199 16.63 28.50 17.86
C VAL A 199 16.86 27.32 16.88
N GLN A 200 18.11 27.04 16.54
CA GLN A 200 18.43 25.89 15.68
C GLN A 200 18.09 24.56 16.35
N GLN A 201 18.35 24.44 17.66
CA GLN A 201 17.96 23.25 18.41
C GLN A 201 16.43 23.10 18.46
N GLU A 202 15.71 24.20 18.75
CA GLU A 202 14.23 24.18 18.77
C GLU A 202 13.63 23.81 17.41
N SER A 203 14.22 24.30 16.29
CA SER A 203 13.82 23.91 14.94
C SER A 203 14.04 22.42 14.69
N ALA A 204 15.18 21.86 15.16
CA ALA A 204 15.44 20.43 15.03
C ALA A 204 14.46 19.56 15.86
N GLU A 205 14.08 20.02 17.05
CA GLU A 205 13.06 19.37 17.88
C GLU A 205 11.67 19.43 17.23
N ALA A 206 11.29 20.58 16.68
CA ALA A 206 10.03 20.75 15.95
C ALA A 206 9.97 19.86 14.70
N ALA A 207 11.08 19.69 13.96
CA ALA A 207 11.17 18.80 12.82
C ALA A 207 10.95 17.32 13.22
N ARG A 208 11.48 16.90 14.36
CA ARG A 208 11.22 15.54 14.90
C ARG A 208 9.76 15.39 15.29
N ALA A 209 9.18 16.38 15.96
CA ALA A 209 7.78 16.37 16.31
C ALA A 209 6.86 16.32 15.07
N LEU A 210 7.20 17.02 13.98
CA LEU A 210 6.47 16.90 12.71
C LEU A 210 6.52 15.48 12.16
N ALA A 211 7.69 14.84 12.15
CA ALA A 211 7.85 13.47 11.69
C ALA A 211 6.97 12.49 12.51
N GLU A 212 6.92 12.66 13.83
CA GLU A 212 6.05 11.86 14.70
C GLU A 212 4.56 12.09 14.42
N ARG A 213 4.13 13.34 14.18
CA ARG A 213 2.74 13.66 13.83
C ARG A 213 2.37 13.12 12.46
N THR A 214 3.26 13.18 11.49
CA THR A 214 3.06 12.61 10.16
C THR A 214 2.93 11.08 10.22
N ALA A 215 3.73 10.41 11.03
CA ALA A 215 3.62 8.98 11.26
C ALA A 215 2.28 8.61 11.96
N ALA A 216 1.84 9.42 12.92
CA ALA A 216 0.54 9.23 13.57
C ALA A 216 -0.63 9.41 12.58
N LEU A 217 -0.55 10.39 11.67
CA LEU A 217 -1.54 10.59 10.62
C LEU A 217 -1.58 9.39 9.65
N ALA A 218 -0.43 8.88 9.23
CA ALA A 218 -0.37 7.68 8.39
C ALA A 218 -1.07 6.49 9.07
N LYS A 219 -0.77 6.26 10.35
CA LYS A 219 -1.40 5.20 11.15
C LYS A 219 -2.92 5.37 11.30
N ALA A 220 -3.40 6.61 11.47
CA ALA A 220 -4.83 6.87 11.52
C ALA A 220 -5.52 6.61 10.17
N LYS A 221 -4.87 6.96 9.05
CA LYS A 221 -5.36 6.64 7.70
C LYS A 221 -5.40 5.15 7.42
N ASP A 222 -4.38 4.41 7.86
CA ASP A 222 -4.33 2.95 7.73
C ASP A 222 -5.49 2.31 8.51
N ALA A 223 -5.79 2.79 9.72
CA ALA A 223 -6.93 2.31 10.50
C ALA A 223 -8.30 2.58 9.83
N VAL A 224 -8.46 3.69 9.12
CA VAL A 224 -9.67 3.94 8.29
C VAL A 224 -9.71 2.99 7.11
N ALA A 225 -8.58 2.70 6.47
CA ALA A 225 -8.49 1.77 5.34
C ALA A 225 -8.81 0.32 5.74
N GLU A 226 -8.62 -0.08 7.01
CA GLU A 226 -9.07 -1.37 7.53
C GLU A 226 -10.60 -1.55 7.42
N GLY A 227 -11.38 -0.46 7.33
CA GLY A 227 -12.81 -0.50 7.06
C GLY A 227 -13.18 -0.92 5.64
N ASP A 228 -12.24 -1.00 4.70
CA ASP A 228 -12.45 -1.47 3.35
C ASP A 228 -12.47 -3.01 3.33
N LEU A 229 -13.63 -3.58 3.00
CA LEU A 229 -13.84 -5.02 2.94
C LEU A 229 -13.37 -5.58 1.60
N HIS A 230 -12.45 -6.54 1.64
CA HIS A 230 -11.92 -7.18 0.44
C HIS A 230 -12.32 -8.65 0.36
N SER A 231 -12.50 -9.15 -0.87
CA SER A 231 -12.75 -10.57 -1.10
C SER A 231 -11.50 -11.39 -0.76
N PRO A 232 -11.60 -12.47 0.05
CA PRO A 232 -10.46 -13.32 0.35
C PRO A 232 -10.00 -14.18 -0.83
N ALA A 233 -10.89 -14.46 -1.81
CA ALA A 233 -10.60 -15.34 -2.94
C ALA A 233 -11.50 -15.04 -4.13
N ASP A 234 -11.17 -15.65 -5.28
CA ASP A 234 -12.02 -15.63 -6.47
C ASP A 234 -13.27 -16.49 -6.23
N GLY A 235 -14.44 -15.96 -6.61
CA GLY A 235 -15.68 -16.67 -6.39
C GLY A 235 -16.93 -15.93 -6.82
N VAL A 236 -18.07 -16.37 -6.30
CA VAL A 236 -19.39 -15.73 -6.51
C VAL A 236 -20.03 -15.42 -5.17
N VAL A 237 -20.59 -14.23 -5.05
CA VAL A 237 -21.32 -13.80 -3.85
C VAL A 237 -22.60 -14.63 -3.67
N LEU A 238 -22.70 -15.33 -2.55
CA LEU A 238 -23.89 -16.12 -2.21
C LEU A 238 -24.93 -15.34 -1.44
N THR A 239 -24.50 -14.68 -0.36
CA THR A 239 -25.40 -13.99 0.54
C THR A 239 -24.74 -12.76 1.14
N ARG A 240 -25.55 -11.76 1.43
CA ARG A 240 -25.21 -10.59 2.25
C ARG A 240 -26.11 -10.62 3.48
N LYS A 241 -25.51 -10.64 4.69
CA LYS A 241 -26.29 -10.65 5.94
C LYS A 241 -26.68 -9.26 6.41
N VAL A 242 -25.91 -8.24 6.00
CA VAL A 242 -26.01 -6.87 6.48
C VAL A 242 -26.38 -5.95 5.32
N HIS A 243 -27.22 -4.96 5.58
CA HIS A 243 -27.66 -3.96 4.61
C HIS A 243 -26.91 -2.65 4.78
N GLN A 244 -26.91 -1.85 3.73
CA GLN A 244 -26.35 -0.50 3.79
C GLN A 244 -27.05 0.31 4.88
N GLY A 245 -26.27 0.96 5.73
CA GLY A 245 -26.74 1.73 6.88
C GLY A 245 -26.85 0.96 8.19
N ASP A 246 -26.67 -0.37 8.16
CA ASP A 246 -26.68 -1.18 9.37
C ASP A 246 -25.41 -0.97 10.20
N GLN A 247 -25.56 -1.03 11.53
CA GLN A 247 -24.44 -1.01 12.45
C GLN A 247 -23.80 -2.40 12.52
N VAL A 248 -22.49 -2.44 12.45
CA VAL A 248 -21.67 -3.65 12.47
C VAL A 248 -20.70 -3.56 13.65
N GLU A 249 -20.63 -4.62 14.44
CA GLU A 249 -19.66 -4.75 15.52
C GLU A 249 -18.32 -5.26 14.99
N GLU A 250 -17.24 -4.95 15.67
CA GLU A 250 -15.92 -5.48 15.36
C GLU A 250 -15.93 -7.02 15.46
N SER A 251 -15.29 -7.69 14.51
CA SER A 251 -15.27 -9.15 14.40
C SER A 251 -16.63 -9.80 14.13
N ALA A 252 -17.65 -9.05 13.68
CA ALA A 252 -18.91 -9.65 13.23
C ALA A 252 -18.64 -10.60 12.03
N GLU A 253 -19.02 -11.86 12.19
CA GLU A 253 -18.72 -12.91 11.22
C GLU A 253 -19.72 -12.99 10.08
N GLY A 254 -19.21 -13.26 8.88
CA GLY A 254 -20.00 -13.62 7.71
C GLY A 254 -20.90 -12.49 7.19
N LEU A 255 -20.42 -11.27 7.15
CA LEU A 255 -21.13 -10.15 6.51
C LEU A 255 -21.48 -10.45 5.07
N LEU A 256 -20.54 -11.08 4.36
CA LEU A 256 -20.64 -11.55 2.99
C LEU A 256 -20.16 -13.00 2.94
N THR A 257 -20.88 -13.86 2.21
CA THR A 257 -20.45 -15.24 1.94
C THR A 257 -20.15 -15.38 0.46
N ILE A 258 -18.98 -15.89 0.14
CA ILE A 258 -18.48 -16.09 -1.22
C ILE A 258 -18.29 -17.58 -1.45
N ALA A 259 -18.84 -18.09 -2.55
CA ALA A 259 -18.58 -19.44 -3.03
C ALA A 259 -17.26 -19.46 -3.77
N THR A 260 -16.35 -20.34 -3.37
CA THR A 260 -15.05 -20.52 -4.02
C THR A 260 -14.95 -21.90 -4.65
N GLY A 261 -13.98 -22.10 -5.56
CA GLY A 261 -13.78 -23.41 -6.19
C GLY A 261 -14.93 -23.81 -7.14
N LEU A 262 -15.41 -22.91 -7.95
CA LEU A 262 -16.59 -23.05 -8.83
C LEU A 262 -16.53 -24.19 -9.87
N THR A 263 -15.42 -24.88 -9.97
CA THR A 263 -15.25 -26.10 -10.79
C THR A 263 -15.62 -27.39 -10.03
N LYS A 264 -15.55 -27.35 -8.68
CA LYS A 264 -15.91 -28.49 -7.83
C LYS A 264 -17.16 -28.12 -7.05
N LEU A 265 -18.28 -28.69 -7.44
CA LEU A 265 -19.58 -28.36 -6.91
C LEU A 265 -20.27 -29.57 -6.31
N ALA A 266 -21.31 -29.32 -5.55
CA ALA A 266 -22.16 -30.35 -4.99
C ALA A 266 -23.62 -30.09 -5.36
N VAL A 267 -24.40 -31.13 -5.46
CA VAL A 267 -25.87 -31.06 -5.58
C VAL A 267 -26.47 -31.72 -4.35
N SER A 268 -27.31 -30.96 -3.67
CA SER A 268 -28.11 -31.48 -2.58
C SER A 268 -29.44 -32.03 -3.13
N LEU A 269 -29.73 -33.26 -2.81
CA LEU A 269 -30.93 -34.02 -3.22
C LEU A 269 -31.70 -34.42 -1.97
N THR A 270 -33.02 -34.46 -2.09
CA THR A 270 -33.90 -35.03 -1.04
C THR A 270 -34.73 -36.14 -1.68
N PRO A 271 -34.18 -37.36 -1.82
CA PRO A 271 -34.86 -38.49 -2.42
C PRO A 271 -35.96 -39.06 -1.51
N ASP A 272 -36.94 -39.78 -2.13
CA ASP A 272 -37.91 -40.54 -1.38
C ASP A 272 -37.25 -41.64 -0.52
N PRO A 273 -37.81 -42.02 0.65
CA PRO A 273 -37.25 -43.03 1.53
C PRO A 273 -36.93 -44.36 0.85
N ALA A 274 -37.75 -44.76 -0.12
CA ALA A 274 -37.56 -46.02 -0.89
C ALA A 274 -36.32 -45.96 -1.81
N VAL A 275 -36.01 -44.79 -2.34
CA VAL A 275 -34.81 -44.54 -3.16
C VAL A 275 -33.58 -44.37 -2.27
N LEU A 276 -33.74 -43.65 -1.17
CA LEU A 276 -32.68 -43.38 -0.22
C LEU A 276 -32.06 -44.67 0.36
N ALA A 277 -32.89 -45.73 0.65
CA ALA A 277 -32.44 -47.00 1.12
C ALA A 277 -31.49 -47.76 0.18
N ARG A 278 -31.44 -47.39 -1.11
CA ARG A 278 -30.61 -48.00 -2.14
C ARG A 278 -29.36 -47.16 -2.49
N ILE A 279 -29.28 -45.96 -1.96
CA ILE A 279 -28.17 -45.05 -2.23
C ILE A 279 -26.98 -45.33 -1.29
N HIS A 280 -25.82 -45.45 -1.89
CA HIS A 280 -24.57 -45.71 -1.14
C HIS A 280 -23.51 -44.64 -1.45
N VAL A 281 -22.69 -44.31 -0.48
CA VAL A 281 -21.55 -43.43 -0.63
C VAL A 281 -20.56 -43.98 -1.66
N ARG A 282 -20.00 -43.11 -2.50
CA ARG A 282 -19.14 -43.39 -3.66
C ARG A 282 -19.85 -44.03 -4.87
N GLN A 283 -21.18 -44.13 -4.86
CA GLN A 283 -21.95 -44.58 -6.02
C GLN A 283 -21.83 -43.52 -7.14
N GLN A 284 -21.75 -44.00 -8.38
CA GLN A 284 -21.65 -43.12 -9.53
C GLN A 284 -23.00 -42.40 -9.78
N ALA A 285 -22.87 -41.13 -10.08
CA ALA A 285 -24.00 -40.29 -10.45
C ALA A 285 -23.61 -39.38 -11.65
N PHE A 286 -24.55 -38.96 -12.43
CA PHE A 286 -24.34 -38.00 -13.51
C PHE A 286 -25.16 -36.76 -13.20
N VAL A 287 -24.50 -35.63 -13.18
CA VAL A 287 -25.14 -34.35 -12.87
C VAL A 287 -25.29 -33.55 -14.14
N ARG A 288 -26.53 -33.17 -14.47
CA ARG A 288 -26.84 -32.31 -15.60
C ARG A 288 -27.19 -30.91 -15.12
N VAL A 289 -26.41 -29.93 -15.57
CA VAL A 289 -26.62 -28.51 -15.36
C VAL A 289 -26.61 -27.82 -16.72
N ASP A 290 -27.64 -27.06 -17.07
CA ASP A 290 -27.78 -26.34 -18.35
C ASP A 290 -27.38 -27.19 -19.56
N ASP A 291 -27.98 -28.36 -19.75
CA ASP A 291 -27.73 -29.30 -20.85
C ASP A 291 -26.35 -29.97 -20.94
N LYS A 292 -25.43 -29.67 -20.03
CA LYS A 292 -24.14 -30.36 -19.90
C LYS A 292 -24.22 -31.42 -18.81
N GLU A 293 -23.85 -32.66 -19.16
CA GLU A 293 -23.77 -33.78 -18.21
C GLU A 293 -22.34 -33.98 -17.75
N SER A 294 -22.12 -33.98 -16.44
CA SER A 294 -20.80 -34.16 -15.79
C SER A 294 -20.82 -35.37 -14.89
N PRO A 295 -19.77 -36.21 -14.91
CA PRO A 295 -19.68 -37.35 -14.01
C PRO A 295 -19.44 -36.86 -12.57
N GLY A 296 -20.12 -37.51 -11.64
CA GLY A 296 -20.03 -37.24 -10.22
C GLY A 296 -20.15 -38.51 -9.38
N ALA A 297 -20.06 -38.37 -8.09
CA ALA A 297 -20.21 -39.44 -7.13
C ALA A 297 -20.93 -38.95 -5.87
N ILE A 298 -21.63 -39.87 -5.22
CA ILE A 298 -22.28 -39.58 -3.95
C ILE A 298 -21.19 -39.45 -2.88
N LYS A 299 -21.09 -38.26 -2.30
CA LYS A 299 -20.11 -37.92 -1.26
C LYS A 299 -20.59 -38.36 0.12
N GLU A 300 -21.81 -38.01 0.43
CA GLU A 300 -22.37 -38.20 1.77
C GLU A 300 -23.88 -38.35 1.73
N VAL A 301 -24.39 -39.09 2.70
CA VAL A 301 -25.85 -39.24 2.95
C VAL A 301 -26.09 -38.76 4.39
N ARG A 302 -26.82 -37.63 4.54
CA ARG A 302 -27.15 -37.02 5.83
C ARG A 302 -28.66 -37.11 6.08
N GLY A 303 -29.09 -38.12 6.80
CA GLY A 303 -30.51 -38.32 7.08
C GLY A 303 -31.31 -38.51 5.76
N THR A 304 -32.11 -37.53 5.36
CA THR A 304 -32.91 -37.55 4.11
C THR A 304 -32.21 -36.82 2.97
N GLU A 305 -31.04 -36.17 3.23
CA GLU A 305 -30.31 -35.39 2.25
C GLU A 305 -29.12 -36.19 1.69
N VAL A 306 -29.00 -36.21 0.36
CA VAL A 306 -27.88 -36.84 -0.35
C VAL A 306 -27.08 -35.77 -1.08
N ILE A 307 -25.78 -35.76 -0.82
CA ILE A 307 -24.85 -34.79 -1.42
C ILE A 307 -24.05 -35.53 -2.51
N VAL A 308 -24.21 -35.06 -3.73
CA VAL A 308 -23.51 -35.58 -4.92
C VAL A 308 -22.45 -34.56 -5.32
N GLU A 309 -21.19 -34.96 -5.32
CA GLU A 309 -20.05 -34.15 -5.74
C GLU A 309 -19.75 -34.40 -7.21
N PHE A 310 -19.47 -33.33 -7.97
CA PHE A 310 -19.04 -33.44 -9.33
C PHE A 310 -18.04 -32.34 -9.70
N THR A 311 -17.30 -32.58 -10.78
CA THR A 311 -16.34 -31.58 -11.30
C THR A 311 -16.80 -31.16 -12.70
N ASN A 312 -16.93 -29.87 -12.91
CA ASN A 312 -17.23 -29.31 -14.21
C ASN A 312 -15.97 -28.70 -14.83
N ALA A 313 -15.83 -28.78 -16.15
CA ALA A 313 -14.67 -28.24 -16.87
C ALA A 313 -14.65 -26.71 -16.86
N GLU A 314 -15.79 -26.06 -16.77
CA GLU A 314 -15.94 -24.61 -16.69
C GLU A 314 -16.52 -24.20 -15.35
N PRO A 315 -16.12 -23.05 -14.78
CA PRO A 315 -16.72 -22.55 -13.54
C PRO A 315 -18.22 -22.30 -13.73
N ILE A 316 -19.04 -22.75 -12.77
CA ILE A 316 -20.47 -22.50 -12.76
C ILE A 316 -20.75 -21.39 -11.76
N THR A 317 -21.20 -20.25 -12.25
CA THR A 317 -21.46 -19.04 -11.45
C THR A 317 -22.89 -18.95 -10.92
N LYS A 318 -23.82 -19.64 -11.56
CA LYS A 318 -25.25 -19.67 -11.16
C LYS A 318 -25.51 -20.74 -10.11
N LEU A 319 -25.12 -20.46 -8.87
CA LEU A 319 -25.38 -21.34 -7.73
C LEU A 319 -26.85 -21.25 -7.28
N GLY A 320 -27.35 -22.31 -6.64
CA GLY A 320 -28.76 -22.40 -6.21
C GLY A 320 -29.74 -22.81 -7.31
N THR A 321 -29.31 -22.95 -8.57
CA THR A 321 -30.15 -23.42 -9.66
C THR A 321 -30.48 -24.92 -9.52
N ALA A 322 -31.58 -25.35 -10.16
CA ALA A 322 -31.94 -26.73 -10.17
C ALA A 322 -31.00 -27.55 -11.07
N ALA A 323 -30.47 -28.63 -10.55
CA ALA A 323 -29.67 -29.59 -11.30
C ALA A 323 -30.38 -30.95 -11.32
N GLN A 324 -30.32 -31.65 -12.45
CA GLN A 324 -30.81 -33.02 -12.54
C GLN A 324 -29.68 -34.00 -12.27
N VAL A 325 -29.91 -34.94 -11.37
CA VAL A 325 -28.92 -35.96 -10.99
C VAL A 325 -29.49 -37.33 -11.35
N ARG A 326 -28.79 -38.05 -12.20
CA ARG A 326 -29.07 -39.41 -12.58
C ARG A 326 -28.16 -40.35 -11.78
N ILE A 327 -28.76 -41.16 -10.94
CA ILE A 327 -28.06 -42.16 -10.13
C ILE A 327 -28.22 -43.53 -10.76
N VAL A 328 -27.12 -44.25 -10.90
CA VAL A 328 -27.09 -45.61 -11.48
C VAL A 328 -27.01 -46.61 -10.34
N PHE A 329 -27.96 -47.58 -10.29
CA PHE A 329 -28.03 -48.59 -9.20
C PHE A 329 -27.48 -49.93 -9.65
#